data_96babe2988f534c1ca82bff13645bda2
#
_entry.id   96babe2988f534c1ca82bff13645bda2
#
_cell.length_a   1.000
_cell.length_b   1.000
_cell.length_c   1.000
_cell.angle_alpha   90.00
_cell.angle_beta   90.00
_cell.angle_gamma   90.00
#
_symmetry.space_group_name_H-M   'P 1'
#
loop_
_entity.id
_entity.type
_entity.pdbx_description
1 polymer ?
#
loop_
_entity_poly.entity_id
_entity_poly.type
_entity_poly.pdbx_seq_one_letter_code
_entity_poly.pdbx_strand_id
1 'polypeptide(L)'
;MKVVIDTNVLINCISSRTKYHAIWQAFLTGEITLYASTDVLLEYEELVLQKYPVKIASDIIDILLDPDYVRQQDIYYYWNAISIDKDDNKFFDTAVASGAEYIVTNDNHFKSAKRLSFPKVNIISADDFLQILKSLFDE
;
A
#
# COMPACT_ATOMS: atom_id res chain seq x y z
N MET A 1 -12.60 -1.03 3.59
CA MET A 1 -11.41 -0.67 4.39
C MET A 1 -10.40 0.04 3.51
N LYS A 2 -10.00 1.23 3.91
CA LYS A 2 -9.03 2.06 3.17
C LYS A 2 -7.62 1.75 3.62
N VAL A 3 -6.73 1.44 2.71
CA VAL A 3 -5.34 1.12 3.04
C VAL A 3 -4.36 1.76 2.07
N VAL A 4 -3.14 1.99 2.56
CA VAL A 4 -1.97 2.31 1.76
C VAL A 4 -0.98 1.16 1.93
N ILE A 5 -0.45 0.65 0.83
CA ILE A 5 0.45 -0.50 0.86
C ILE A 5 1.81 -0.08 0.32
N ASP A 6 2.86 -0.35 1.11
CA ASP A 6 4.25 -0.14 0.69
C ASP A 6 4.55 -0.99 -0.54
N THR A 7 5.35 -0.47 -1.45
CA THR A 7 5.60 -1.08 -2.75
C THR A 7 6.10 -2.52 -2.63
N ASN A 8 7.02 -2.81 -1.72
CA ASN A 8 7.56 -4.17 -1.57
C ASN A 8 6.50 -5.15 -1.10
N VAL A 9 5.58 -4.74 -0.22
CA VAL A 9 4.47 -5.58 0.20
C VAL A 9 3.52 -5.82 -0.98
N LEU A 10 3.19 -4.78 -1.73
CA LEU A 10 2.31 -4.90 -2.90
C LEU A 10 2.88 -5.90 -3.92
N ILE A 11 4.14 -5.75 -4.27
CA ILE A 11 4.80 -6.63 -5.23
C ILE A 11 4.77 -8.10 -4.75
N ASN A 12 5.02 -8.32 -3.46
CA ASN A 12 4.97 -9.67 -2.89
C ASN A 12 3.56 -10.29 -2.92
N CYS A 13 2.52 -9.48 -2.76
CA CYS A 13 1.16 -10.01 -2.69
C CYS A 13 0.57 -10.36 -4.07
N ILE A 14 1.13 -9.85 -5.14
CA ILE A 14 0.67 -10.16 -6.51
C ILE A 14 0.93 -11.63 -6.86
N SER A 15 2.04 -12.21 -6.41
CA SER A 15 2.38 -13.59 -6.69
C SER A 15 1.49 -14.56 -5.93
N SER A 16 0.89 -15.52 -6.63
CA SER A 16 0.09 -16.59 -6.01
C SER A 16 0.91 -17.58 -5.19
N ARG A 17 2.23 -17.49 -5.26
CA ARG A 17 3.16 -18.39 -4.55
C ARG A 17 3.39 -17.97 -3.09
N THR A 18 2.96 -16.79 -2.71
CA THR A 18 3.16 -16.29 -1.34
C THR A 18 1.85 -16.33 -0.56
N LYS A 19 1.97 -16.44 0.77
CA LYS A 19 0.80 -16.33 1.68
C LYS A 19 0.14 -14.96 1.60
N TYR A 20 0.87 -13.95 1.18
CA TYR A 20 0.39 -12.57 1.07
C TYR A 20 -0.54 -12.35 -0.13
N HIS A 21 -0.68 -13.34 -1.01
CA HIS A 21 -1.60 -13.24 -2.15
C HIS A 21 -3.04 -12.98 -1.71
N ALA A 22 -3.41 -13.37 -0.50
CA ALA A 22 -4.73 -13.05 0.07
C ALA A 22 -5.00 -11.54 0.14
N ILE A 23 -3.96 -10.72 0.32
CA ILE A 23 -4.08 -9.26 0.29
C ILE A 23 -4.46 -8.80 -1.13
N TRP A 24 -3.80 -9.34 -2.15
CA TRP A 24 -4.11 -9.03 -3.54
C TRP A 24 -5.53 -9.44 -3.91
N GLN A 25 -5.96 -10.61 -3.46
CA GLN A 25 -7.32 -11.09 -3.68
C GLN A 25 -8.36 -10.18 -3.01
N ALA A 26 -8.11 -9.74 -1.77
CA ALA A 26 -8.98 -8.79 -1.08
C ALA A 26 -9.07 -7.44 -1.81
N PHE A 27 -7.96 -7.00 -2.40
CA PHE A 27 -7.93 -5.82 -3.25
C PHE A 27 -8.77 -6.00 -4.51
N LEU A 28 -8.63 -7.11 -5.21
CA LEU A 28 -9.37 -7.39 -6.44
C LEU A 28 -10.87 -7.52 -6.21
N THR A 29 -11.29 -8.03 -5.05
CA THR A 29 -12.71 -8.23 -4.71
C THR A 29 -13.35 -6.99 -4.08
N GLY A 30 -12.57 -5.95 -3.78
CA GLY A 30 -13.08 -4.73 -3.16
C GLY A 30 -13.23 -4.79 -1.65
N GLU A 31 -12.78 -5.85 -1.00
CA GLU A 31 -12.76 -5.94 0.46
C GLU A 31 -11.86 -4.88 1.06
N ILE A 32 -10.76 -4.56 0.38
CA ILE A 32 -9.93 -3.41 0.70
C ILE A 32 -9.90 -2.46 -0.48
N THR A 33 -9.81 -1.16 -0.20
CA THR A 33 -9.63 -0.11 -1.20
C THR A 33 -8.23 0.47 -1.05
N LEU A 34 -7.44 0.33 -2.11
CA LEU A 34 -6.08 0.83 -2.14
C LEU A 34 -6.08 2.31 -2.50
N TYR A 35 -5.43 3.12 -1.68
CA TYR A 35 -5.21 4.54 -1.94
C TYR A 35 -3.76 4.77 -2.34
N ALA A 36 -3.55 5.61 -3.34
CA ALA A 36 -2.22 5.92 -3.84
C ALA A 36 -2.18 7.34 -4.38
N SER A 37 -1.08 8.05 -4.09
CA SER A 37 -0.78 9.31 -4.77
C SER A 37 -0.13 9.01 -6.12
N THR A 38 0.07 10.04 -6.93
CA THR A 38 0.81 9.91 -8.19
C THR A 38 2.20 9.35 -7.96
N ASP A 39 2.92 9.83 -6.95
CA ASP A 39 4.27 9.35 -6.65
C ASP A 39 4.29 7.88 -6.23
N VAL A 40 3.30 7.46 -5.45
CA VAL A 40 3.15 6.05 -5.05
C VAL A 40 2.86 5.18 -6.28
N LEU A 41 1.96 5.60 -7.15
CA LEU A 41 1.64 4.87 -8.39
C LEU A 41 2.84 4.74 -9.32
N LEU A 42 3.65 5.79 -9.43
CA LEU A 42 4.86 5.76 -10.25
C LEU A 42 5.87 4.73 -9.73
N GLU A 43 6.02 4.63 -8.41
CA GLU A 43 6.90 3.62 -7.82
C GLU A 43 6.36 2.21 -8.01
N TYR A 44 5.05 2.01 -7.86
CA TYR A 44 4.43 0.71 -8.16
C TYR A 44 4.71 0.27 -9.60
N GLU A 45 4.48 1.19 -10.56
CA GLU A 45 4.73 0.92 -11.97
C GLU A 45 6.18 0.54 -12.23
N GLU A 46 7.12 1.32 -11.69
CA GLU A 46 8.55 1.08 -11.85
C GLU A 46 8.94 -0.33 -11.37
N LEU A 47 8.51 -0.72 -10.17
CA LEU A 47 8.89 -2.01 -9.60
C LEU A 47 8.15 -3.17 -10.26
N VAL A 48 6.93 -3.00 -10.69
CA VAL A 48 6.20 -4.02 -11.46
C VAL A 48 6.92 -4.31 -12.77
N LEU A 49 7.36 -3.26 -13.48
CA LEU A 49 8.13 -3.41 -14.73
C LEU A 49 9.47 -4.09 -14.52
N GLN A 50 10.10 -3.91 -13.37
CA GLN A 50 11.36 -4.58 -13.03
C GLN A 50 11.18 -6.06 -12.67
N LYS A 51 10.06 -6.43 -12.04
CA LYS A 51 9.86 -7.76 -11.45
C LYS A 51 9.13 -8.74 -12.36
N TYR A 52 8.34 -8.27 -13.31
CA TYR A 52 7.47 -9.10 -14.10
C TYR A 52 7.74 -8.96 -15.60
N PRO A 53 7.49 -10.01 -16.41
CA PRO A 53 7.55 -9.88 -17.87
C PRO A 53 6.59 -8.80 -18.36
N VAL A 54 6.93 -8.15 -19.47
CA VAL A 54 6.21 -6.96 -19.99
C VAL A 54 4.71 -7.21 -20.11
N LYS A 55 4.30 -8.37 -20.60
CA LYS A 55 2.87 -8.67 -20.79
C LYS A 55 2.12 -8.75 -19.45
N ILE A 56 2.70 -9.42 -18.47
CA ILE A 56 2.11 -9.53 -17.13
C ILE A 56 2.14 -8.18 -16.44
N ALA A 57 3.25 -7.47 -16.55
CA ALA A 57 3.40 -6.13 -15.97
C ALA A 57 2.34 -5.17 -16.51
N SER A 58 2.08 -5.21 -17.82
CA SER A 58 1.06 -4.36 -18.43
C SER A 58 -0.33 -4.62 -17.84
N ASP A 59 -0.71 -5.88 -17.64
CA ASP A 59 -1.99 -6.23 -17.04
C ASP A 59 -2.11 -5.74 -15.60
N ILE A 60 -1.04 -5.89 -14.81
CA ILE A 60 -1.00 -5.41 -13.43
C ILE A 60 -1.12 -3.88 -13.38
N ILE A 61 -0.38 -3.19 -14.23
CA ILE A 61 -0.41 -1.72 -14.29
C ILE A 61 -1.80 -1.21 -14.68
N ASP A 62 -2.46 -1.86 -15.63
CA ASP A 62 -3.82 -1.50 -16.01
C ASP A 62 -4.78 -1.57 -14.81
N ILE A 63 -4.65 -2.58 -13.96
CA ILE A 63 -5.44 -2.70 -12.74
C ILE A 63 -5.09 -1.57 -11.76
N LEU A 64 -3.81 -1.29 -11.56
CA LEU A 64 -3.37 -0.25 -10.61
C LEU A 64 -3.78 1.16 -11.04
N LEU A 65 -3.96 1.39 -12.34
CA LEU A 65 -4.42 2.68 -12.87
C LEU A 65 -5.94 2.78 -13.02
N ASP A 66 -6.66 1.69 -12.75
CA ASP A 66 -8.11 1.66 -12.89
C ASP A 66 -8.77 2.28 -11.64
N PRO A 67 -9.58 3.35 -11.80
CA PRO A 67 -10.27 3.99 -10.67
C PRO A 67 -11.24 3.07 -9.92
N ASP A 68 -11.68 1.98 -10.52
CA ASP A 68 -12.54 1.01 -9.85
C ASP A 68 -11.77 0.19 -8.81
N TYR A 69 -10.46 0.08 -8.95
CA TYR A 69 -9.60 -0.67 -8.03
C TYR A 69 -8.80 0.22 -7.10
N VAL A 70 -8.20 1.29 -7.63
CA VAL A 70 -7.32 2.19 -6.87
C VAL A 70 -7.91 3.59 -6.84
N ARG A 71 -8.00 4.16 -5.63
CA ARG A 71 -8.41 5.55 -5.44
C ARG A 71 -7.16 6.42 -5.43
N GLN A 72 -7.05 7.31 -6.40
CA GLN A 72 -5.94 8.26 -6.45
C GLN A 72 -6.19 9.39 -5.47
N GLN A 73 -5.17 9.70 -4.66
CA GLN A 73 -5.25 10.73 -3.63
C GLN A 73 -4.23 11.83 -3.92
N ASP A 74 -4.72 13.06 -4.06
CA ASP A 74 -3.84 14.22 -4.21
C ASP A 74 -3.24 14.60 -2.86
N ILE A 75 -1.96 15.02 -2.87
CA ILE A 75 -1.22 15.40 -1.69
C ILE A 75 -1.00 16.92 -1.71
N TYR A 76 -1.49 17.60 -0.68
CA TYR A 76 -1.37 19.05 -0.53
C TYR A 76 -0.51 19.48 0.65
N TYR A 77 -0.14 18.51 1.52
CA TYR A 77 0.68 18.79 2.69
C TYR A 77 1.69 17.65 2.89
N TYR A 78 2.95 18.03 3.14
CA TYR A 78 4.04 17.09 3.34
C TYR A 78 4.45 17.08 4.80
N TRP A 79 4.25 15.94 5.47
CA TRP A 79 4.47 15.81 6.92
C TRP A 79 5.93 15.60 7.31
N ASN A 80 6.75 15.08 6.38
CA ASN A 80 8.16 14.75 6.63
C ASN A 80 8.34 13.87 7.88
N ALA A 81 7.44 12.90 8.06
CA ALA A 81 7.38 12.06 9.26
C ALA A 81 8.50 11.02 9.32
N ILE A 82 9.07 10.66 8.17
CA ILE A 82 10.09 9.62 8.06
C ILE A 82 11.41 10.30 7.67
N SER A 83 12.38 10.27 8.60
CA SER A 83 13.63 10.99 8.41
C SER A 83 14.75 10.13 7.82
N ILE A 84 14.69 8.81 8.01
CA ILE A 84 15.74 7.88 7.57
C ILE A 84 15.74 7.71 6.06
N ASP A 85 14.55 7.52 5.48
CA ASP A 85 14.38 7.43 4.04
C ASP A 85 13.23 8.33 3.62
N LYS A 86 13.57 9.46 3.00
CA LYS A 86 12.58 10.46 2.60
C LYS A 86 11.64 9.97 1.51
N ASP A 87 12.05 8.99 0.73
CA ASP A 87 11.22 8.38 -0.29
C ASP A 87 9.97 7.70 0.31
N ASP A 88 10.06 7.24 1.55
CA ASP A 88 8.95 6.58 2.24
C ASP A 88 7.86 7.56 2.69
N ASN A 89 8.16 8.86 2.73
CA ASN A 89 7.19 9.88 3.15
C ASN A 89 5.94 9.94 2.27
N LYS A 90 6.06 9.57 0.99
CA LYS A 90 4.90 9.58 0.10
C LYS A 90 3.79 8.62 0.55
N PHE A 91 4.15 7.49 1.17
CA PHE A 91 3.16 6.54 1.72
C PHE A 91 2.47 7.13 2.95
N PHE A 92 3.24 7.73 3.84
CA PHE A 92 2.70 8.38 5.03
C PHE A 92 1.75 9.53 4.65
N ASP A 93 2.19 10.41 3.75
CA ASP A 93 1.40 11.56 3.32
C ASP A 93 0.11 11.12 2.62
N THR A 94 0.18 10.04 1.82
CA THR A 94 -1.01 9.46 1.18
C THR A 94 -1.99 8.92 2.21
N ALA A 95 -1.51 8.24 3.24
CA ALA A 95 -2.35 7.68 4.29
C ALA A 95 -3.05 8.78 5.08
N VAL A 96 -2.35 9.87 5.42
CA VAL A 96 -2.97 10.99 6.13
C VAL A 96 -4.03 11.67 5.26
N ALA A 97 -3.69 11.99 4.02
CA ALA A 97 -4.59 12.70 3.11
C ALA A 97 -5.86 11.89 2.80
N SER A 98 -5.74 10.57 2.66
CA SER A 98 -6.86 9.70 2.33
C SER A 98 -7.69 9.28 3.55
N GLY A 99 -7.16 9.45 4.77
CA GLY A 99 -7.76 8.89 5.97
C GLY A 99 -7.69 7.37 6.01
N ALA A 100 -6.63 6.78 5.43
CA ALA A 100 -6.47 5.33 5.41
C ALA A 100 -6.40 4.75 6.81
N GLU A 101 -7.00 3.58 6.99
CA GLU A 101 -7.01 2.89 8.27
C GLU A 101 -5.62 2.32 8.62
N TYR A 102 -4.88 1.91 7.60
CA TYR A 102 -3.55 1.29 7.78
C TYR A 102 -2.58 1.70 6.68
N ILE A 103 -1.30 1.81 7.06
CA ILE A 103 -0.18 1.62 6.13
C ILE A 103 0.34 0.21 6.38
N VAL A 104 0.38 -0.60 5.33
CA VAL A 104 0.90 -1.97 5.40
C VAL A 104 2.33 -1.97 4.88
N THR A 105 3.29 -2.18 5.76
CA THR A 105 4.71 -2.16 5.43
C THR A 105 5.50 -3.06 6.37
N ASN A 106 6.54 -3.67 5.85
CA ASN A 106 7.52 -4.41 6.66
C ASN A 106 8.80 -3.62 6.88
N ASP A 107 8.85 -2.36 6.41
CA ASP A 107 10.03 -1.52 6.50
C ASP A 107 10.14 -0.87 7.88
N ASN A 108 11.29 -1.05 8.52
CA ASN A 108 11.58 -0.46 9.83
C ASN A 108 11.71 1.07 9.80
N HIS A 109 11.90 1.67 8.64
CA HIS A 109 11.99 3.13 8.49
C HIS A 109 10.72 3.85 8.96
N PHE A 110 9.57 3.18 8.96
CA PHE A 110 8.30 3.73 9.42
C PHE A 110 8.15 3.82 10.94
N LYS A 111 9.12 3.31 11.72
CA LYS A 111 9.03 3.32 13.20
C LYS A 111 8.90 4.72 13.78
N SER A 112 9.59 5.72 13.21
CA SER A 112 9.51 7.10 13.69
C SER A 112 8.11 7.67 13.51
N ALA A 113 7.46 7.37 12.40
CA ALA A 113 6.09 7.81 12.12
C ALA A 113 5.08 7.10 13.03
N LYS A 114 5.34 5.84 13.40
CA LYS A 114 4.48 5.05 14.29
C LYS A 114 4.34 5.66 15.68
N ARG A 115 5.34 6.44 16.12
CA ARG A 115 5.36 7.08 17.44
C ARG A 115 4.62 8.40 17.48
N LEU A 116 4.20 8.96 16.32
CA LEU A 116 3.51 10.23 16.28
C LEU A 116 2.11 10.11 16.86
N SER A 117 1.74 11.07 17.71
CA SER A 117 0.37 11.19 18.20
C SER A 117 -0.52 11.96 17.24
N PHE A 118 0.08 12.83 16.42
CA PHE A 118 -0.62 13.59 15.39
C PHE A 118 0.32 13.93 14.24
N PRO A 119 -0.06 13.67 12.99
CA PRO A 119 -1.24 12.88 12.62
C PRO A 119 -1.05 11.41 12.99
N LYS A 120 -2.12 10.77 13.48
CA LYS A 120 -2.07 9.36 13.87
C LYS A 120 -2.36 8.49 12.67
N VAL A 121 -1.39 7.63 12.32
CA VAL A 121 -1.54 6.62 11.26
C VAL A 121 -1.18 5.26 11.85
N ASN A 122 -2.02 4.26 11.61
CA ASN A 122 -1.75 2.90 12.05
C ASN A 122 -0.86 2.21 11.04
N ILE A 123 0.36 1.88 11.45
CA ILE A 123 1.37 1.23 10.61
C ILE A 123 1.50 -0.21 11.08
N ILE A 124 1.26 -1.16 10.19
CA ILE A 124 1.27 -2.58 10.52
C ILE A 124 2.05 -3.38 9.48
N SER A 125 2.53 -4.56 9.91
CA SER A 125 3.21 -5.49 9.01
C SER A 125 2.22 -6.19 8.08
N ALA A 126 2.75 -6.80 7.02
CA ALA A 126 1.93 -7.63 6.12
C ALA A 126 1.33 -8.84 6.86
N ASP A 127 2.07 -9.43 7.79
CA ASP A 127 1.55 -10.57 8.58
C ASP A 127 0.39 -10.14 9.48
N ASP A 128 0.52 -9.02 10.17
CA ASP A 128 -0.56 -8.50 11.02
C ASP A 128 -1.78 -8.13 10.19
N PHE A 129 -1.58 -7.57 9.01
CA PHE A 129 -2.68 -7.25 8.10
C PHE A 129 -3.41 -8.50 7.62
N LEU A 130 -2.69 -9.59 7.32
CA LEU A 130 -3.32 -10.88 7.01
C LEU A 130 -4.23 -11.37 8.13
N GLN A 131 -3.80 -11.22 9.39
CA GLN A 131 -4.62 -11.62 10.53
C GLN A 131 -5.90 -10.78 10.61
N ILE A 132 -5.80 -9.48 10.36
CA ILE A 132 -6.96 -8.59 10.33
C ILE A 132 -7.93 -9.02 9.23
N LEU A 133 -7.44 -9.31 8.02
CA LEU A 133 -8.29 -9.76 6.92
C LEU A 133 -9.00 -11.08 7.26
N LYS A 134 -8.30 -12.03 7.87
CA LYS A 134 -8.89 -13.30 8.28
C LYS A 134 -9.99 -13.11 9.31
N SER A 135 -9.79 -12.22 10.28
CA SER A 135 -10.80 -11.98 11.33
C SER A 135 -12.04 -11.25 10.81
N LEU A 136 -11.92 -10.45 9.74
CA LEU A 136 -13.02 -9.66 9.20
C LEU A 136 -13.80 -10.37 8.10
N PHE A 137 -13.13 -11.14 7.25
CA PHE A 137 -13.68 -11.66 6.00
C PHE A 137 -13.72 -13.19 5.91
N ASP A 138 -12.93 -13.89 6.73
CA ASP A 138 -12.95 -15.35 6.81
C ASP A 138 -13.77 -15.78 8.03
N GLU A 139 -14.88 -16.41 7.79
CA GLU A 139 -15.72 -16.98 8.85
C GLU A 139 -15.50 -18.46 9.02
#